data_91703d28aaf3d5a9b98cd62a74b5251b
#
_entry.id   91703d28aaf3d5a9b98cd62a74b5251b
#
_cell.length_a   1.000
_cell.length_b   1.000
_cell.length_c   1.000
_cell.angle_alpha   90.00
_cell.angle_beta   90.00
_cell.angle_gamma   90.00
#
_symmetry.space_group_name_H-M   'P 1'
#
loop_
_entity.id
_entity.type
_entity.pdbx_description
1 polymer ?
#
loop_
_entity_poly.entity_id
_entity_poly.type
_entity_poly.pdbx_seq_one_letter_code
_entity_poly.pdbx_strand_id
1 'polypeptide(L)'
;MMGNVIWFTGLSGSGKTTLAESLLSKLKNENLSVTLIDGDRVRDSRKKKLGFSRSDIEQNGFYVLELCEKERLAHEYVLVAVITPFETVRREARKRLRPNYFEVFVSTSLDICKSRDTKGLYRKAELGEIENLIGVSATVPFEPPNTPDLAIDTHQMTVEEGTRMLLAGIKEWLNLGRSKA
;
A
#
# COMPACT_ATOMS: atom_id res chain seq x y z
N MET A 1 -14.51 -5.83 -17.87
CA MET A 1 -13.73 -6.63 -16.87
C MET A 1 -13.39 -5.74 -15.69
N MET A 2 -13.41 -6.26 -14.46
CA MET A 2 -12.94 -5.48 -13.31
C MET A 2 -11.41 -5.42 -13.30
N GLY A 3 -10.86 -4.26 -13.02
CA GLY A 3 -9.41 -4.05 -12.98
C GLY A 3 -8.71 -4.79 -11.85
N ASN A 4 -7.43 -5.03 -12.02
CA ASN A 4 -6.55 -5.65 -11.04
C ASN A 4 -6.11 -4.62 -10.00
N VAL A 5 -6.11 -5.01 -8.74
CA VAL A 5 -5.69 -4.16 -7.64
C VAL A 5 -4.36 -4.63 -7.09
N ILE A 6 -3.37 -3.76 -7.10
CA ILE A 6 -2.05 -3.98 -6.49
C ILE A 6 -1.98 -3.11 -5.22
N TRP A 7 -2.10 -3.77 -4.07
CA TRP A 7 -2.21 -3.11 -2.77
C TRP A 7 -0.88 -3.17 -2.01
N PHE A 8 -0.20 -2.03 -1.93
CA PHE A 8 1.03 -1.89 -1.16
C PHE A 8 0.71 -1.56 0.30
N THR A 9 1.23 -2.35 1.23
CA THR A 9 1.21 -2.10 2.67
C THR A 9 2.63 -2.05 3.24
N GLY A 10 2.83 -1.37 4.37
CA GLY A 10 4.13 -1.20 5.02
C GLY A 10 4.24 0.14 5.75
N LEU A 11 5.29 0.32 6.55
CA LEU A 11 5.52 1.50 7.37
C LEU A 11 5.69 2.80 6.55
N SER A 12 5.55 3.96 7.21
CA SER A 12 5.95 5.25 6.61
C SER A 12 7.44 5.20 6.24
N GLY A 13 7.83 5.73 5.09
CA GLY A 13 9.24 5.67 4.64
C GLY A 13 9.71 4.31 4.11
N SER A 14 8.85 3.28 4.07
CA SER A 14 9.24 1.95 3.55
C SER A 14 9.45 1.89 2.03
N GLY A 15 9.02 2.91 1.25
CA GLY A 15 9.19 2.95 -0.20
C GLY A 15 7.94 2.58 -1.02
N LYS A 16 6.77 2.43 -0.40
CA LYS A 16 5.50 2.08 -1.08
C LYS A 16 5.17 2.98 -2.26
N THR A 17 5.11 4.30 -2.02
CA THR A 17 4.77 5.28 -3.06
C THR A 17 5.78 5.26 -4.19
N THR A 18 7.08 5.19 -3.88
CA THR A 18 8.15 5.11 -4.88
C THR A 18 8.02 3.89 -5.79
N LEU A 19 7.76 2.71 -5.21
CA LEU A 19 7.55 1.49 -5.99
C LEU A 19 6.25 1.56 -6.81
N ALA A 20 5.17 2.09 -6.22
CA ALA A 20 3.89 2.24 -6.90
C ALA A 20 3.98 3.23 -8.08
N GLU A 21 4.68 4.35 -7.94
CA GLU A 21 4.91 5.33 -9.01
C GLU A 21 5.79 4.76 -10.13
N SER A 22 6.82 3.99 -9.78
CA SER A 22 7.65 3.30 -10.77
C SER A 22 6.84 2.27 -11.56
N LEU A 23 6.03 1.46 -10.86
CA LEU A 23 5.13 0.50 -11.52
C LEU A 23 4.08 1.21 -12.39
N LEU A 24 3.48 2.31 -11.89
CA LEU A 24 2.54 3.15 -12.65
C LEU A 24 3.14 3.58 -13.98
N SER A 25 4.38 4.08 -13.95
CA SER A 25 5.08 4.55 -15.15
C SER A 25 5.32 3.41 -16.14
N LYS A 26 5.73 2.23 -15.66
CA LYS A 26 5.93 1.05 -16.51
C LYS A 26 4.64 0.59 -17.19
N LEU A 27 3.54 0.47 -16.42
CA LEU A 27 2.24 0.05 -16.96
C LEU A 27 1.68 1.06 -17.97
N LYS A 28 1.84 2.37 -17.72
CA LYS A 28 1.45 3.42 -18.68
C LYS A 28 2.24 3.35 -19.99
N ASN A 29 3.53 3.04 -19.93
CA ASN A 29 4.36 2.88 -21.12
C ASN A 29 3.95 1.65 -21.95
N GLU A 30 3.25 0.69 -21.36
CA GLU A 30 2.62 -0.45 -22.04
C GLU A 30 1.19 -0.14 -22.54
N ASN A 31 0.77 1.13 -22.51
CA ASN A 31 -0.57 1.64 -22.87
C ASN A 31 -1.72 1.04 -22.04
N LEU A 32 -1.44 0.59 -20.81
CA LEU A 32 -2.45 0.11 -19.89
C LEU A 32 -3.11 1.26 -19.14
N SER A 33 -4.42 1.15 -18.91
CA SER A 33 -5.18 2.10 -18.10
C SER A 33 -4.90 1.84 -16.62
N VAL A 34 -4.23 2.79 -15.95
CA VAL A 34 -3.79 2.62 -14.56
C VAL A 34 -3.96 3.90 -13.73
N THR A 35 -4.42 3.75 -12.51
CA THR A 35 -4.54 4.84 -11.52
C THR A 35 -3.79 4.49 -10.22
N LEU A 36 -3.42 5.52 -9.46
CA LEU A 36 -2.75 5.40 -8.16
C LEU A 36 -3.56 6.09 -7.07
N ILE A 37 -3.93 5.33 -6.05
CA ILE A 37 -4.53 5.80 -4.80
C ILE A 37 -3.40 5.90 -3.77
N ASP A 38 -2.95 7.12 -3.48
CA ASP A 38 -1.94 7.40 -2.46
C ASP A 38 -2.60 7.83 -1.15
N GLY A 39 -2.15 7.24 -0.03
CA GLY A 39 -2.76 7.43 1.28
C GLY A 39 -2.69 8.86 1.81
N ASP A 40 -1.62 9.58 1.51
CA ASP A 40 -1.47 10.97 1.95
C ASP A 40 -2.43 11.87 1.17
N ARG A 41 -2.49 11.73 -0.15
CA ARG A 41 -3.43 12.47 -1.02
C ARG A 41 -4.88 12.20 -0.63
N VAL A 42 -5.22 10.95 -0.31
CA VAL A 42 -6.56 10.59 0.16
C VAL A 42 -6.90 11.31 1.48
N ARG A 43 -5.98 11.30 2.45
CA ARG A 43 -6.19 12.02 3.71
C ARG A 43 -6.39 13.51 3.52
N ASP A 44 -5.58 14.12 2.65
CA ASP A 44 -5.63 15.56 2.38
C ASP A 44 -6.92 15.99 1.67
N SER A 45 -7.45 15.15 0.78
CA SER A 45 -8.67 15.43 0.01
C SER A 45 -9.97 15.26 0.81
N ARG A 46 -9.93 14.61 1.99
CA ARG A 46 -11.15 14.37 2.78
C ARG A 46 -11.71 15.65 3.37
N LYS A 47 -13.04 15.85 3.19
CA LYS A 47 -13.76 16.97 3.81
C LYS A 47 -13.73 16.91 5.34
N LYS A 48 -13.87 15.70 5.92
CA LYS A 48 -13.76 15.46 7.35
C LYS A 48 -12.38 14.88 7.64
N LYS A 49 -11.56 15.65 8.36
CA LYS A 49 -10.24 15.17 8.81
C LYS A 49 -10.43 14.09 9.87
N LEU A 50 -9.77 12.96 9.68
CA LEU A 50 -9.67 11.87 10.66
C LEU A 50 -8.44 12.08 11.54
N GLY A 51 -8.54 11.66 12.79
CA GLY A 51 -7.40 11.55 13.70
C GLY A 51 -6.49 10.37 13.37
N PHE A 52 -5.73 9.94 14.36
CA PHE A 52 -4.78 8.83 14.28
C PHE A 52 -5.08 7.75 15.34
N SER A 53 -6.33 7.69 15.85
CA SER A 53 -6.77 6.55 16.63
C SER A 53 -6.87 5.31 15.76
N ARG A 54 -6.85 4.11 16.37
CA ARG A 54 -7.07 2.85 15.64
C ARG A 54 -8.33 2.92 14.77
N SER A 55 -9.44 3.40 15.34
CA SER A 55 -10.72 3.54 14.62
C SER A 55 -10.61 4.49 13.42
N ASP A 56 -9.94 5.64 13.57
CA ASP A 56 -9.76 6.59 12.47
C ASP A 56 -8.93 6.00 11.34
N ILE A 57 -7.88 5.25 11.69
CA ILE A 57 -6.99 4.59 10.73
C ILE A 57 -7.74 3.48 9.97
N GLU A 58 -8.54 2.65 10.67
CA GLU A 58 -9.37 1.63 10.05
C GLU A 58 -10.44 2.26 9.14
N GLN A 59 -11.12 3.31 9.60
CA GLN A 59 -12.09 4.05 8.79
C GLN A 59 -11.47 4.65 7.53
N ASN A 60 -10.23 5.15 7.61
CA ASN A 60 -9.51 5.61 6.43
C ASN A 60 -9.19 4.46 5.48
N GLY A 61 -8.79 3.30 6.00
CA GLY A 61 -8.52 2.11 5.21
C GLY A 61 -9.77 1.60 4.46
N PHE A 62 -10.92 1.56 5.11
CA PHE A 62 -12.19 1.20 4.46
C PHE A 62 -12.61 2.22 3.40
N TYR A 63 -12.40 3.50 3.64
CA TYR A 63 -12.66 4.51 2.62
C TYR A 63 -11.76 4.35 1.38
N VAL A 64 -10.48 4.03 1.58
CA VAL A 64 -9.56 3.69 0.47
C VAL A 64 -10.08 2.47 -0.30
N LEU A 65 -10.60 1.46 0.40
CA LEU A 65 -11.17 0.27 -0.22
C LEU A 65 -12.39 0.62 -1.10
N GLU A 66 -13.29 1.49 -0.63
CA GLU A 66 -14.43 1.98 -1.43
C GLU A 66 -13.98 2.75 -2.67
N LEU A 67 -12.96 3.61 -2.55
CA LEU A 67 -12.36 4.29 -3.70
C LEU A 67 -11.79 3.27 -4.70
N CYS A 68 -11.09 2.26 -4.21
CA CYS A 68 -10.50 1.23 -5.03
C CYS A 68 -11.55 0.42 -5.80
N GLU A 69 -12.67 0.06 -5.17
CA GLU A 69 -13.80 -0.60 -5.82
C GLU A 69 -14.40 0.23 -6.96
N LYS A 70 -14.46 1.53 -6.78
CA LYS A 70 -14.92 2.45 -7.81
C LYS A 70 -13.93 2.57 -8.97
N GLU A 71 -12.65 2.80 -8.66
CA GLU A 71 -11.61 3.01 -9.67
C GLU A 71 -11.37 1.76 -10.53
N ARG A 72 -11.49 0.53 -9.98
CA ARG A 72 -11.33 -0.71 -10.73
C ARG A 72 -12.41 -0.96 -11.79
N LEU A 73 -13.47 -0.16 -11.83
CA LEU A 73 -14.48 -0.20 -12.89
C LEU A 73 -14.03 0.55 -14.16
N ALA A 74 -13.14 1.53 -13.99
CA ALA A 74 -12.67 2.42 -15.07
C ALA A 74 -11.21 2.14 -15.50
N HIS A 75 -10.43 1.39 -14.70
CA HIS A 75 -9.02 1.17 -14.95
C HIS A 75 -8.68 -0.33 -14.96
N GLU A 76 -7.71 -0.72 -15.80
CA GLU A 76 -7.19 -2.11 -15.85
C GLU A 76 -6.35 -2.43 -14.60
N TYR A 77 -5.70 -1.41 -14.03
CA TYR A 77 -4.93 -1.51 -12.79
C TYR A 77 -5.24 -0.35 -11.85
N VAL A 78 -5.44 -0.69 -10.58
CA VAL A 78 -5.51 0.27 -9.47
C VAL A 78 -4.36 -0.03 -8.52
N LEU A 79 -3.42 0.89 -8.41
CA LEU A 79 -2.32 0.81 -7.47
C LEU A 79 -2.74 1.52 -6.19
N VAL A 80 -2.57 0.89 -5.03
CA VAL A 80 -2.94 1.45 -3.72
C VAL A 80 -1.70 1.52 -2.85
N ALA A 81 -1.20 2.71 -2.54
CA ALA A 81 -0.02 2.94 -1.70
C ALA A 81 -0.43 3.54 -0.35
N VAL A 82 -0.83 2.70 0.60
CA VAL A 82 -1.34 3.10 1.92
C VAL A 82 -0.67 2.23 2.99
N ILE A 83 -0.43 2.76 4.19
CA ILE A 83 0.19 1.98 5.28
C ILE A 83 -0.64 0.73 5.59
N THR A 84 -1.95 0.85 5.74
CA THR A 84 -2.91 -0.23 6.06
C THR A 84 -2.39 -1.14 7.19
N PRO A 85 -2.19 -0.60 8.40
CA PRO A 85 -1.43 -1.31 9.44
C PRO A 85 -2.16 -2.50 10.03
N PHE A 86 -3.50 -2.52 9.97
CA PHE A 86 -4.31 -3.53 10.64
C PHE A 86 -4.80 -4.61 9.69
N GLU A 87 -4.73 -5.85 10.13
CA GLU A 87 -5.18 -7.03 9.39
C GLU A 87 -6.66 -6.94 9.01
N THR A 88 -7.50 -6.35 9.85
CA THR A 88 -8.94 -6.19 9.61
C THR A 88 -9.24 -5.56 8.25
N VAL A 89 -8.55 -4.48 7.92
CA VAL A 89 -8.74 -3.78 6.64
C VAL A 89 -8.19 -4.59 5.46
N ARG A 90 -6.99 -5.17 5.60
CA ARG A 90 -6.35 -5.96 4.53
C ARG A 90 -7.16 -7.23 4.21
N ARG A 91 -7.67 -7.90 5.23
CA ARG A 91 -8.53 -9.08 5.09
C ARG A 91 -9.84 -8.74 4.36
N GLU A 92 -10.48 -7.62 4.72
CA GLU A 92 -11.71 -7.18 4.04
C GLU A 92 -11.42 -6.75 2.60
N ALA A 93 -10.30 -6.06 2.33
CA ALA A 93 -9.87 -5.72 0.99
C ALA A 93 -9.66 -6.99 0.14
N ARG A 94 -8.94 -7.97 0.66
CA ARG A 94 -8.71 -9.26 -0.01
C ARG A 94 -10.04 -9.98 -0.30
N LYS A 95 -10.99 -9.97 0.62
CA LYS A 95 -12.31 -10.59 0.45
C LYS A 95 -13.13 -9.92 -0.65
N ARG A 96 -13.20 -8.58 -0.66
CA ARG A 96 -14.07 -7.81 -1.56
C ARG A 96 -13.48 -7.66 -2.97
N LEU A 97 -12.16 -7.68 -3.09
CA LEU A 97 -11.46 -7.43 -4.37
C LEU A 97 -11.04 -8.69 -5.12
N ARG A 98 -11.10 -9.88 -4.49
CA ARG A 98 -10.81 -11.16 -5.18
C ARG A 98 -11.69 -11.35 -6.43
N PRO A 99 -11.16 -12.08 -7.43
CA PRO A 99 -9.82 -12.66 -7.55
C PRO A 99 -8.75 -11.65 -7.97
N ASN A 100 -9.11 -10.39 -8.23
CA ASN A 100 -8.27 -9.35 -8.81
C ASN A 100 -7.49 -8.54 -7.75
N TYR A 101 -7.00 -9.16 -6.68
CA TYR A 101 -6.28 -8.52 -5.57
C TYR A 101 -4.92 -9.16 -5.34
N PHE A 102 -3.87 -8.35 -5.37
CA PHE A 102 -2.49 -8.72 -5.14
C PHE A 102 -1.88 -7.84 -4.05
N GLU A 103 -1.52 -8.43 -2.91
CA GLU A 103 -0.97 -7.72 -1.76
C GLU A 103 0.55 -7.71 -1.78
N VAL A 104 1.12 -6.51 -1.79
CA VAL A 104 2.57 -6.28 -1.71
C VAL A 104 2.92 -5.75 -0.33
N PHE A 105 3.64 -6.54 0.44
CA PHE A 105 4.22 -6.09 1.71
C PHE A 105 5.59 -5.47 1.47
N VAL A 106 5.70 -4.15 1.67
CA VAL A 106 6.99 -3.45 1.65
C VAL A 106 7.59 -3.58 3.05
N SER A 107 8.41 -4.63 3.24
CA SER A 107 8.85 -5.17 4.53
C SER A 107 10.07 -4.47 5.15
N THR A 108 10.45 -3.32 4.60
CA THR A 108 11.56 -2.50 5.12
C THR A 108 11.40 -2.27 6.61
N SER A 109 12.44 -2.55 7.38
CA SER A 109 12.42 -2.51 8.85
C SER A 109 12.13 -1.10 9.39
N LEU A 110 11.61 -1.03 10.63
CA LEU A 110 11.32 0.22 11.30
C LEU A 110 12.58 1.09 11.43
N ASP A 111 13.72 0.49 11.72
CA ASP A 111 14.99 1.23 11.90
C ASP A 111 15.43 1.90 10.60
N ILE A 112 15.28 1.22 9.48
CA ILE A 112 15.55 1.80 8.16
C ILE A 112 14.53 2.89 7.81
N CYS A 113 13.26 2.66 8.11
CA CYS A 113 12.23 3.69 7.92
C CYS A 113 12.51 4.94 8.75
N LYS A 114 12.93 4.79 10.01
CA LYS A 114 13.36 5.88 10.89
C LYS A 114 14.60 6.61 10.35
N SER A 115 15.61 5.88 9.89
CA SER A 115 16.82 6.49 9.34
C SER A 115 16.56 7.32 8.09
N ARG A 116 15.58 6.91 7.27
CA ARG A 116 15.15 7.65 6.08
C ARG A 116 14.32 8.88 6.43
N ASP A 117 13.43 8.74 7.36
CA ASP A 117 12.44 9.72 7.87
C ASP A 117 12.01 10.81 6.85
N THR A 118 11.66 10.38 5.65
CA THR A 118 11.43 11.24 4.47
C THR A 118 10.38 12.34 4.70
N LYS A 119 9.53 12.18 5.72
CA LYS A 119 8.44 13.10 6.08
C LYS A 119 8.66 13.78 7.44
N GLY A 120 9.77 13.50 8.14
CA GLY A 120 10.04 13.99 9.48
C GLY A 120 9.09 13.46 10.56
N LEU A 121 8.32 12.41 10.28
CA LEU A 121 7.30 11.89 11.20
C LEU A 121 7.92 11.18 12.40
N TYR A 122 8.99 10.41 12.18
CA TYR A 122 9.67 9.69 13.25
C TYR A 122 10.35 10.66 14.22
N ARG A 123 11.03 11.67 13.69
CA ARG A 123 11.62 12.72 14.50
C ARG A 123 10.57 13.48 15.32
N LYS A 124 9.43 13.82 14.73
CA LYS A 124 8.33 14.47 15.44
C LYS A 124 7.76 13.59 16.55
N ALA A 125 7.66 12.29 16.34
CA ALA A 125 7.23 11.35 17.37
C ALA A 125 8.24 11.24 18.52
N GLU A 126 9.53 11.24 18.24
CA GLU A 126 10.61 11.25 19.24
C GLU A 126 10.61 12.54 20.08
N LEU A 127 10.24 13.66 19.48
CA LEU A 127 10.10 14.96 20.18
C LEU A 127 8.76 15.09 20.92
N GLY A 128 7.87 14.09 20.86
CA GLY A 128 6.54 14.12 21.48
C GLY A 128 5.51 15.00 20.75
N GLU A 129 5.81 15.45 19.53
CA GLU A 129 4.91 16.27 18.72
C GLU A 129 3.80 15.44 18.06
N ILE A 130 4.01 14.12 17.93
CA ILE A 130 3.05 13.15 17.40
C ILE A 130 2.93 11.98 18.38
N GLU A 131 1.71 11.75 18.91
CA GLU A 131 1.47 10.68 19.88
C GLU A 131 1.17 9.33 19.26
N ASN A 132 0.49 9.29 18.10
CA ASN A 132 -0.05 8.07 17.49
C ASN A 132 0.61 7.81 16.13
N LEU A 133 1.94 7.66 16.10
CA LEU A 133 2.64 7.25 14.88
C LEU A 133 2.54 5.74 14.71
N ILE A 134 2.00 5.29 13.58
CA ILE A 134 1.81 3.88 13.23
C ILE A 134 3.15 3.13 13.26
N GLY A 135 3.18 2.02 13.99
CA GLY A 135 4.37 1.16 14.13
C GLY A 135 5.39 1.64 15.17
N VAL A 136 5.17 2.81 15.79
CA VAL A 136 5.97 3.36 16.90
C VAL A 136 5.18 3.37 18.19
N SER A 137 3.95 3.91 18.14
CA SER A 137 3.07 3.94 19.31
C SER A 137 2.45 2.56 19.57
N ALA A 138 2.43 2.14 20.84
CA ALA A 138 1.79 0.89 21.27
C ALA A 138 0.28 0.85 20.97
N THR A 139 -0.38 2.00 20.89
CA THR A 139 -1.82 2.12 20.60
C THR A 139 -2.16 1.87 19.13
N VAL A 140 -1.20 2.07 18.23
CA VAL A 140 -1.36 1.91 16.78
C VAL A 140 -0.19 1.10 16.18
N PRO A 141 -0.04 -0.18 16.57
CA PRO A 141 1.00 -1.04 16.04
C PRO A 141 0.80 -1.27 14.55
N PHE A 142 1.87 -1.60 13.85
CA PHE A 142 1.79 -2.17 12.51
C PHE A 142 1.73 -3.70 12.64
N GLU A 143 0.66 -4.30 12.16
CA GLU A 143 0.46 -5.76 12.09
C GLU A 143 0.97 -6.26 10.73
N PRO A 144 2.16 -6.87 10.62
CA PRO A 144 2.67 -7.35 9.34
C PRO A 144 1.72 -8.39 8.73
N PRO A 145 1.51 -8.39 7.40
CA PRO A 145 0.71 -9.43 6.76
C PRO A 145 1.39 -10.79 6.88
N ASN A 146 0.63 -11.82 7.29
CA ASN A 146 1.14 -13.18 7.45
C ASN A 146 1.39 -13.88 6.11
N THR A 147 0.56 -13.59 5.10
CA THR A 147 0.59 -14.24 3.78
C THR A 147 0.39 -13.21 2.66
N PRO A 148 1.32 -12.24 2.49
CA PRO A 148 1.27 -11.36 1.34
C PRO A 148 1.52 -12.15 0.06
N ASP A 149 1.02 -11.64 -1.07
CA ASP A 149 1.31 -12.26 -2.37
C ASP A 149 2.76 -11.99 -2.80
N LEU A 150 3.35 -10.87 -2.33
CA LEU A 150 4.76 -10.54 -2.53
C LEU A 150 5.29 -9.74 -1.34
N ALA A 151 6.50 -10.03 -0.87
CA ALA A 151 7.22 -9.21 0.10
C ALA A 151 8.48 -8.60 -0.54
N ILE A 152 8.70 -7.30 -0.32
CA ILE A 152 9.86 -6.56 -0.86
C ILE A 152 10.49 -5.73 0.25
N ASP A 153 11.77 -5.98 0.53
CA ASP A 153 12.59 -5.09 1.36
C ASP A 153 13.35 -4.10 0.47
N THR A 154 13.00 -2.83 0.56
CA THR A 154 13.62 -1.77 -0.25
C THR A 154 14.97 -1.29 0.29
N HIS A 155 15.48 -1.89 1.37
CA HIS A 155 16.77 -1.46 1.95
C HIS A 155 17.94 -1.83 1.07
N GLN A 156 17.91 -3.03 0.49
CA GLN A 156 19.05 -3.61 -0.24
C GLN A 156 18.83 -3.65 -1.75
N MET A 157 17.89 -2.87 -2.28
CA MET A 157 17.61 -2.87 -3.72
C MET A 157 17.35 -1.47 -4.25
N THR A 158 17.63 -1.28 -5.51
CA THR A 158 17.24 -0.10 -6.27
C THR A 158 15.73 -0.12 -6.58
N VAL A 159 15.18 1.04 -6.90
CA VAL A 159 13.77 1.16 -7.33
C VAL A 159 13.50 0.28 -8.56
N GLU A 160 14.46 0.20 -9.47
CA GLU A 160 14.33 -0.60 -10.70
C GLU A 160 14.29 -2.10 -10.42
N GLU A 161 15.14 -2.59 -9.52
CA GLU A 161 15.12 -3.99 -9.07
C GLU A 161 13.80 -4.34 -8.39
N GLY A 162 13.32 -3.50 -7.45
CA GLY A 162 12.03 -3.68 -6.80
C GLY A 162 10.86 -3.68 -7.80
N THR A 163 10.90 -2.79 -8.79
CA THR A 163 9.86 -2.73 -9.83
C THR A 163 9.89 -3.97 -10.73
N ARG A 164 11.07 -4.50 -11.04
CA ARG A 164 11.22 -5.75 -11.81
C ARG A 164 10.66 -6.95 -11.05
N MET A 165 10.90 -7.03 -9.74
CA MET A 165 10.30 -8.05 -8.87
C MET A 165 8.76 -7.94 -8.85
N LEU A 166 8.23 -6.73 -8.74
CA LEU A 166 6.78 -6.48 -8.80
C LEU A 166 6.17 -6.99 -10.12
N LEU A 167 6.75 -6.62 -11.25
CA LEU A 167 6.26 -7.03 -12.56
C LEU A 167 6.30 -8.56 -12.74
N ALA A 168 7.37 -9.21 -12.26
CA ALA A 168 7.49 -10.67 -12.31
C ALA A 168 6.41 -11.34 -11.44
N GLY A 169 6.22 -10.90 -10.19
CA GLY A 169 5.21 -11.44 -9.28
C GLY A 169 3.78 -11.23 -9.78
N ILE A 170 3.48 -10.05 -10.31
CA ILE A 170 2.16 -9.75 -10.91
C ILE A 170 1.90 -10.65 -12.12
N LYS A 171 2.89 -10.84 -12.99
CA LYS A 171 2.78 -11.72 -14.16
C LYS A 171 2.52 -13.18 -13.77
N GLU A 172 3.24 -13.67 -12.78
CA GLU A 172 3.03 -15.03 -12.25
C GLU A 172 1.62 -15.18 -11.66
N TRP A 173 1.19 -14.25 -10.83
CA TRP A 173 -0.14 -14.23 -10.24
C TRP A 173 -1.25 -14.25 -11.31
N LEU A 174 -1.15 -13.43 -12.36
CA LEU A 174 -2.11 -13.39 -13.46
C LEU A 174 -2.15 -14.72 -14.23
N ASN A 175 -1.02 -15.38 -14.41
CA ASN A 175 -0.95 -16.67 -15.08
C ASN A 175 -1.60 -17.78 -14.23
N LEU A 176 -1.38 -17.78 -12.90
CA LEU A 176 -2.02 -18.72 -11.97
C LEU A 176 -3.55 -18.52 -11.93
N GLY A 177 -4.03 -17.28 -12.02
CA GLY A 177 -5.46 -16.97 -12.08
C GLY A 177 -6.14 -17.49 -13.36
N ARG A 178 -5.45 -17.42 -14.49
CA ARG A 178 -5.96 -17.94 -15.79
C ARG A 178 -5.98 -19.45 -15.88
N SER A 179 -5.10 -20.14 -15.15
CA SER A 179 -5.03 -21.61 -15.15
C SER A 179 -6.12 -22.28 -14.30
N LYS A 180 -6.89 -21.48 -13.52
CA LYS A 180 -7.97 -21.97 -12.62
C LYS A 180 -9.37 -21.55 -13.10
N ALA A 181 -9.47 -20.82 -14.19
CA ALA A 181 -10.73 -20.40 -14.82
C ALA A 181 -11.05 -21.24 -16.06
#